data_1d26cbca0c90eeb06431a25702dfd5be
#
_entry.id   1d26cbca0c90eeb06431a25702dfd5be
#
_cell.length_a   1.000
_cell.length_b   1.000
_cell.length_c   1.000
_cell.angle_alpha   90.00
_cell.angle_beta   90.00
_cell.angle_gamma   90.00
#
_symmetry.space_group_name_H-M   'P 1'
#
loop_
_entity.id
_entity.type
_entity.pdbx_description
1 polymer ?
#
loop_
_entity_poly.entity_id
_entity_poly.type
_entity_poly.pdbx_seq_one_letter_code
_entity_poly.pdbx_strand_id
1 'polypeptide(L)'
;MFEPYANDLVRRVPLSATTRVLEIACGTGVVTRRLRATLPAGATLVATDLNEAMVSYAREAVPLSGIVWQTADAQALPFAEKSFDVVVCQFGIMFLPDAARGFGEAYRVLAPGGTLLANAWHALEENPAHLAINEALWRIFPDDPPRFLETPYGYHDPERMRADAAAGGFAEVRLDTVCLQTHAHSALSLVRGMVRGTPLSHQLNERGADLESVTRDVARAVARVGGSAPCTLDLAATVITATR
;
A
#
# COMPACT_ATOMS: atom_id res chain seq x y z
N MET A 1 -2.75 -2.18 -10.82
CA MET A 1 -2.72 -0.92 -10.05
C MET A 1 -1.42 -0.77 -9.25
N PHE A 2 -1.04 -1.68 -8.36
CA PHE A 2 0.11 -1.54 -7.45
C PHE A 2 1.51 -1.78 -8.07
N GLU A 3 1.60 -2.51 -9.18
CA GLU A 3 2.87 -2.91 -9.81
C GLU A 3 3.82 -1.75 -10.19
N PRO A 4 3.37 -0.63 -10.78
CA PRO A 4 4.26 0.48 -11.11
C PRO A 4 4.90 1.09 -9.85
N TYR A 5 4.14 1.21 -8.77
CA TYR A 5 4.63 1.72 -7.48
C TYR A 5 5.59 0.74 -6.79
N ALA A 6 5.33 -0.56 -6.90
CA ALA A 6 6.27 -1.58 -6.40
C ALA A 6 7.61 -1.50 -7.14
N ASN A 7 7.59 -1.29 -8.45
CA ASN A 7 8.80 -1.10 -9.24
C ASN A 7 9.54 0.19 -8.86
N ASP A 8 8.83 1.30 -8.61
CA ASP A 8 9.44 2.55 -8.18
C ASP A 8 10.08 2.39 -6.79
N LEU A 9 9.34 1.82 -5.84
CA LEU A 9 9.80 1.65 -4.47
C LEU A 9 11.04 0.74 -4.39
N VAL A 10 11.04 -0.39 -5.12
CA VAL A 10 12.16 -1.34 -5.15
C VAL A 10 13.43 -0.74 -5.78
N ARG A 11 13.30 0.13 -6.78
CA ARG A 11 14.46 0.84 -7.37
C ARG A 11 15.14 1.78 -6.38
N ARG A 12 14.45 2.22 -5.34
CA ARG A 12 14.99 3.10 -4.28
C ARG A 12 15.71 2.34 -3.18
N VAL A 13 15.58 1.00 -3.14
CA VAL A 13 16.24 0.17 -2.12
C VAL A 13 17.76 0.23 -2.30
N PRO A 14 18.54 0.66 -1.28
CA PRO A 14 19.98 0.59 -1.33
C PRO A 14 20.44 -0.87 -1.23
N LEU A 15 21.00 -1.39 -2.31
CA LEU A 15 21.38 -2.79 -2.43
C LEU A 15 22.85 -3.03 -2.09
N SER A 16 23.11 -4.03 -1.24
CA SER A 16 24.44 -4.65 -1.03
C SER A 16 24.30 -6.18 -1.01
N ALA A 17 25.39 -6.88 -1.06
CA ALA A 17 25.39 -8.35 -1.09
C ALA A 17 24.75 -8.99 0.16
N THR A 18 24.75 -8.30 1.27
CA THR A 18 24.27 -8.79 2.58
C THR A 18 23.11 -7.96 3.14
N THR A 19 22.40 -7.21 2.30
CA THR A 19 21.28 -6.37 2.73
C THR A 19 20.19 -7.21 3.40
N ARG A 20 19.77 -6.79 4.58
CA ARG A 20 18.68 -7.39 5.35
C ARG A 20 17.44 -6.52 5.17
N VAL A 21 16.44 -7.05 4.50
CA VAL A 21 15.20 -6.31 4.17
C VAL A 21 14.03 -6.86 4.97
N LEU A 22 13.30 -5.96 5.60
CA LEU A 22 11.98 -6.22 6.16
C LEU A 22 10.93 -5.54 5.29
N GLU A 23 9.95 -6.29 4.83
CA GLU A 23 8.73 -5.76 4.24
C GLU A 23 7.60 -5.87 5.25
N ILE A 24 6.95 -4.74 5.58
CA ILE A 24 5.76 -4.68 6.42
C ILE A 24 4.52 -4.41 5.57
N ALA A 25 3.39 -5.00 5.96
CA ALA A 25 2.13 -4.97 5.20
C ALA A 25 2.31 -5.49 3.75
N CYS A 26 2.89 -6.69 3.62
CA CYS A 26 3.21 -7.28 2.31
C CYS A 26 1.98 -7.63 1.46
N GLY A 27 0.79 -7.70 2.06
CA GLY A 27 -0.46 -8.02 1.39
C GLY A 27 -0.36 -9.32 0.57
N THR A 28 -0.63 -9.24 -0.72
CA THR A 28 -0.57 -10.38 -1.65
C THR A 28 0.81 -10.65 -2.26
N GLY A 29 1.87 -10.00 -1.74
CA GLY A 29 3.26 -10.25 -2.13
C GLY A 29 3.71 -9.54 -3.42
N VAL A 30 3.07 -8.44 -3.82
CA VAL A 30 3.44 -7.70 -5.05
C VAL A 30 4.86 -7.13 -4.93
N VAL A 31 5.17 -6.46 -3.82
CA VAL A 31 6.51 -5.90 -3.57
C VAL A 31 7.49 -7.00 -3.21
N THR A 32 7.09 -7.98 -2.39
CA THR A 32 7.92 -9.13 -2.01
C THR A 32 8.53 -9.81 -3.22
N ARG A 33 7.70 -10.09 -4.25
CA ARG A 33 8.16 -10.71 -5.50
C ARG A 33 9.21 -9.86 -6.20
N ARG A 34 9.02 -8.53 -6.25
CA ARG A 34 9.95 -7.59 -6.88
C ARG A 34 11.24 -7.47 -6.09
N LEU A 35 11.13 -7.35 -4.76
CA LEU A 35 12.29 -7.34 -3.87
C LEU A 35 13.12 -8.62 -4.09
N ARG A 36 12.51 -9.81 -4.00
CA ARG A 36 13.25 -11.06 -4.15
C ARG A 36 13.95 -11.20 -5.50
N ALA A 37 13.29 -10.73 -6.58
CA ALA A 37 13.87 -10.76 -7.93
C ALA A 37 15.05 -9.79 -8.09
N THR A 38 15.13 -8.73 -7.30
CA THR A 38 16.16 -7.68 -7.39
C THR A 38 17.29 -7.88 -6.40
N LEU A 39 16.98 -8.43 -5.22
CA LEU A 39 17.95 -8.63 -4.14
C LEU A 39 19.01 -9.66 -4.51
N PRO A 40 20.30 -9.42 -4.19
CA PRO A 40 21.38 -10.40 -4.34
C PRO A 40 21.06 -11.71 -3.60
N ALA A 41 21.71 -12.80 -4.03
CA ALA A 41 21.49 -14.12 -3.44
C ALA A 41 21.84 -14.19 -1.93
N GLY A 42 22.79 -13.39 -1.47
CA GLY A 42 23.19 -13.32 -0.05
C GLY A 42 22.31 -12.41 0.81
N ALA A 43 21.41 -11.64 0.21
CA ALA A 43 20.48 -10.77 0.94
C ALA A 43 19.34 -11.59 1.56
N THR A 44 18.89 -11.14 2.73
CA THR A 44 17.73 -11.73 3.40
C THR A 44 16.49 -10.86 3.20
N LEU A 45 15.34 -11.51 3.04
CA LEU A 45 14.04 -10.85 2.94
C LEU A 45 13.05 -11.49 3.90
N VAL A 46 12.54 -10.68 4.81
CA VAL A 46 11.42 -11.04 5.69
C VAL A 46 10.20 -10.25 5.22
N ALA A 47 9.12 -10.93 4.90
CA ALA A 47 7.86 -10.33 4.48
C ALA A 47 6.79 -10.57 5.55
N THR A 48 6.19 -9.49 6.03
CA THR A 48 5.21 -9.55 7.12
C THR A 48 3.91 -8.85 6.77
N ASP A 49 2.81 -9.36 7.31
CA ASP A 49 1.50 -8.71 7.29
C ASP A 49 0.78 -9.01 8.61
N LEU A 50 -0.13 -8.13 9.01
CA LEU A 50 -0.97 -8.34 10.20
C LEU A 50 -1.95 -9.50 9.96
N ASN A 51 -2.41 -9.68 8.72
CA ASN A 51 -3.39 -10.68 8.34
C ASN A 51 -2.71 -11.97 7.88
N GLU A 52 -2.84 -13.05 8.65
CA GLU A 52 -2.29 -14.36 8.32
C GLU A 52 -2.79 -14.91 6.98
N ALA A 53 -4.03 -14.62 6.60
CA ALA A 53 -4.57 -15.04 5.31
C ALA A 53 -3.84 -14.36 4.14
N MET A 54 -3.40 -13.10 4.29
CA MET A 54 -2.57 -12.41 3.31
C MET A 54 -1.19 -13.03 3.21
N VAL A 55 -0.55 -13.32 4.36
CA VAL A 55 0.77 -14.00 4.40
C VAL A 55 0.70 -15.37 3.73
N SER A 56 -0.34 -16.16 4.02
CA SER A 56 -0.53 -17.48 3.42
C SER A 56 -0.75 -17.41 1.91
N TYR A 57 -1.61 -16.49 1.47
CA TYR A 57 -1.83 -16.26 0.03
C TYR A 57 -0.54 -15.80 -0.67
N ALA A 58 0.18 -14.83 -0.08
CA ALA A 58 1.41 -14.30 -0.67
C ALA A 58 2.48 -15.39 -0.82
N ARG A 59 2.63 -16.26 0.18
CA ARG A 59 3.56 -17.41 0.14
C ARG A 59 3.26 -18.35 -1.03
N GLU A 60 1.99 -18.62 -1.30
CA GLU A 60 1.57 -19.46 -2.43
C GLU A 60 1.73 -18.73 -3.78
N ALA A 61 1.36 -17.43 -3.83
CA ALA A 61 1.41 -16.62 -5.05
C ALA A 61 2.85 -16.23 -5.46
N VAL A 62 3.81 -16.27 -4.53
CA VAL A 62 5.23 -15.94 -4.74
C VAL A 62 6.11 -17.13 -4.37
N PRO A 63 6.16 -18.19 -5.22
CA PRO A 63 6.91 -19.42 -4.95
C PRO A 63 8.41 -19.24 -5.18
N LEU A 64 9.00 -18.19 -4.57
CA LEU A 64 10.43 -17.86 -4.64
C LEU A 64 11.12 -18.26 -3.33
N SER A 65 12.31 -18.85 -3.43
CA SER A 65 13.13 -19.18 -2.28
C SER A 65 13.79 -17.92 -1.65
N GLY A 66 14.22 -18.03 -0.40
CA GLY A 66 14.93 -16.96 0.28
C GLY A 66 14.02 -15.84 0.79
N ILE A 67 12.75 -16.13 1.04
CA ILE A 67 11.79 -15.25 1.70
C ILE A 67 11.33 -15.91 3.00
N VAL A 68 11.43 -15.20 4.10
CA VAL A 68 10.82 -15.57 5.38
C VAL A 68 9.47 -14.89 5.48
N TRP A 69 8.41 -15.67 5.61
CA TRP A 69 7.04 -15.19 5.73
C TRP A 69 6.58 -15.26 7.18
N GLN A 70 6.06 -14.17 7.72
CA GLN A 70 5.65 -14.11 9.12
C GLN A 70 4.48 -13.15 9.32
N THR A 71 3.52 -13.54 10.18
CA THR A 71 2.49 -12.62 10.67
C THR A 71 3.09 -11.68 11.72
N ALA A 72 2.91 -10.37 11.55
CA ALA A 72 3.39 -9.37 12.50
C ALA A 72 2.57 -8.09 12.44
N ASP A 73 2.39 -7.45 13.61
CA ASP A 73 1.88 -6.09 13.70
C ASP A 73 3.01 -5.10 13.46
N ALA A 74 2.85 -4.19 12.49
CA ALA A 74 3.81 -3.14 12.19
C ALA A 74 4.04 -2.17 13.37
N GLN A 75 3.12 -2.12 14.32
CA GLN A 75 3.21 -1.31 15.53
C GLN A 75 3.84 -2.06 16.73
N ALA A 76 4.19 -3.35 16.56
CA ALA A 76 4.82 -4.20 17.58
C ALA A 76 5.61 -5.32 16.91
N LEU A 77 6.66 -4.96 16.18
CA LEU A 77 7.45 -5.89 15.37
C LEU A 77 8.23 -6.90 16.25
N PRO A 78 8.11 -8.21 16.00
CA PRO A 78 8.76 -9.25 16.81
C PRO A 78 10.23 -9.45 16.43
N PHE A 79 10.94 -8.36 16.16
CA PHE A 79 12.34 -8.39 15.76
C PHE A 79 13.21 -7.59 16.73
N ALA A 80 14.47 -7.99 16.85
CA ALA A 80 15.45 -7.26 17.66
C ALA A 80 15.74 -5.87 17.06
N GLU A 81 16.21 -4.95 17.89
CA GLU A 81 16.73 -3.67 17.44
C GLU A 81 17.86 -3.86 16.41
N LYS A 82 17.94 -2.96 15.43
CA LYS A 82 19.06 -2.89 14.46
C LYS A 82 19.26 -4.17 13.63
N SER A 83 18.17 -4.94 13.43
CA SER A 83 18.23 -6.22 12.73
C SER A 83 18.06 -6.12 11.21
N PHE A 84 17.66 -4.95 10.68
CA PHE A 84 17.45 -4.73 9.25
C PHE A 84 18.20 -3.50 8.73
N ASP A 85 18.60 -3.54 7.47
CA ASP A 85 19.24 -2.43 6.78
C ASP A 85 18.22 -1.60 6.00
N VAL A 86 17.12 -2.23 5.61
CA VAL A 86 16.01 -1.60 4.89
C VAL A 86 14.68 -2.10 5.43
N VAL A 87 13.75 -1.16 5.65
CA VAL A 87 12.33 -1.45 5.89
C VAL A 87 11.52 -0.90 4.73
N VAL A 88 10.62 -1.71 4.16
CA VAL A 88 9.75 -1.35 3.05
C VAL A 88 8.29 -1.49 3.47
N CYS A 89 7.45 -0.50 3.12
CA CYS A 89 6.01 -0.53 3.39
C CYS A 89 5.24 0.09 2.22
N GLN A 90 4.71 -0.74 1.30
CA GLN A 90 3.90 -0.22 0.21
C GLN A 90 2.43 -0.16 0.59
N PHE A 91 1.87 1.06 0.64
CA PHE A 91 0.45 1.32 0.89
C PHE A 91 -0.10 0.66 2.16
N GLY A 92 0.78 0.48 3.17
CA GLY A 92 0.42 -0.08 4.47
C GLY A 92 0.30 0.96 5.57
N ILE A 93 1.17 1.99 5.56
CA ILE A 93 1.30 2.97 6.65
C ILE A 93 -0.03 3.71 6.94
N MET A 94 -0.84 3.97 5.93
CA MET A 94 -2.13 4.67 6.03
C MET A 94 -3.22 3.87 6.74
N PHE A 95 -3.01 2.57 6.94
CA PHE A 95 -3.95 1.70 7.67
C PHE A 95 -3.56 1.50 9.14
N LEU A 96 -2.41 2.03 9.57
CA LEU A 96 -2.00 1.90 10.97
C LEU A 96 -2.84 2.83 11.85
N PRO A 97 -3.45 2.33 12.92
CA PRO A 97 -4.15 3.15 13.90
C PRO A 97 -3.27 4.24 14.50
N ASP A 98 -1.98 3.93 14.71
CA ASP A 98 -0.95 4.84 15.19
C ASP A 98 0.26 4.77 14.25
N ALA A 99 0.31 5.67 13.26
CA ALA A 99 1.39 5.72 12.29
C ALA A 99 2.73 6.07 12.96
N ALA A 100 2.74 6.97 13.96
CA ALA A 100 3.95 7.34 14.68
C ALA A 100 4.59 6.13 15.38
N ARG A 101 3.76 5.26 15.97
CA ARG A 101 4.23 4.00 16.56
C ARG A 101 4.79 3.05 15.49
N GLY A 102 4.15 2.95 14.32
CA GLY A 102 4.67 2.18 13.20
C GLY A 102 6.03 2.68 12.70
N PHE A 103 6.20 3.99 12.60
CA PHE A 103 7.50 4.61 12.32
C PHE A 103 8.53 4.30 13.43
N GLY A 104 8.12 4.35 14.71
CA GLY A 104 8.98 4.02 15.84
C GLY A 104 9.49 2.59 15.80
N GLU A 105 8.65 1.64 15.46
CA GLU A 105 9.05 0.24 15.31
C GLU A 105 9.96 0.04 14.09
N ALA A 106 9.67 0.69 12.94
CA ALA A 106 10.55 0.69 11.79
C ALA A 106 11.94 1.28 12.14
N TYR A 107 11.96 2.41 12.86
CA TYR A 107 13.20 3.02 13.36
C TYR A 107 13.95 2.06 14.28
N ARG A 108 13.27 1.45 15.25
CA ARG A 108 13.88 0.53 16.21
C ARG A 108 14.58 -0.64 15.53
N VAL A 109 13.93 -1.26 14.56
CA VAL A 109 14.49 -2.45 13.87
C VAL A 109 15.51 -2.12 12.81
N LEU A 110 15.58 -0.88 12.29
CA LEU A 110 16.61 -0.44 11.35
C LEU A 110 17.99 -0.35 12.02
N ALA A 111 19.03 -0.76 11.33
CA ALA A 111 20.43 -0.52 11.73
C ALA A 111 20.77 0.98 11.58
N PRO A 112 21.82 1.48 12.26
CA PRO A 112 22.34 2.83 12.00
C PRO A 112 22.68 3.02 10.52
N GLY A 113 22.17 4.09 9.90
CA GLY A 113 22.27 4.35 8.47
C GLY A 113 21.28 3.54 7.62
N GLY A 114 20.44 2.72 8.25
CA GLY A 114 19.37 1.98 7.56
C GLY A 114 18.26 2.88 7.04
N THR A 115 17.56 2.43 6.00
CA THR A 115 16.57 3.22 5.26
C THR A 115 15.18 2.65 5.40
N LEU A 116 14.21 3.50 5.73
CA LEU A 116 12.78 3.25 5.56
C LEU A 116 12.33 3.78 4.20
N LEU A 117 11.62 2.95 3.45
CA LEU A 117 10.93 3.28 2.22
C LEU A 117 9.45 2.93 2.37
N ALA A 118 8.59 3.92 2.38
CA ALA A 118 7.15 3.69 2.42
C ALA A 118 6.44 4.54 1.36
N ASN A 119 5.21 4.17 1.02
CA ASN A 119 4.35 5.07 0.27
C ASN A 119 2.91 5.03 0.77
N ALA A 120 2.20 6.13 0.54
CA ALA A 120 0.78 6.30 0.78
C ALA A 120 0.14 7.00 -0.41
N TRP A 121 -1.16 6.81 -0.60
CA TRP A 121 -1.86 7.56 -1.64
C TRP A 121 -1.81 9.06 -1.35
N HIS A 122 -1.70 9.84 -2.40
CA HIS A 122 -1.91 11.29 -2.37
C HIS A 122 -3.40 11.62 -2.15
N ALA A 123 -3.77 12.88 -2.06
CA ALA A 123 -5.17 13.29 -1.87
C ALA A 123 -6.11 12.61 -2.88
N LEU A 124 -7.34 12.31 -2.49
CA LEU A 124 -8.31 11.63 -3.34
C LEU A 124 -8.59 12.42 -4.62
N GLU A 125 -8.56 13.75 -4.53
CA GLU A 125 -8.76 14.70 -5.63
C GLU A 125 -7.70 14.58 -6.72
N GLU A 126 -6.51 14.10 -6.36
CA GLU A 126 -5.39 13.87 -7.28
C GLU A 126 -5.36 12.43 -7.85
N ASN A 127 -6.39 11.65 -7.52
CA ASN A 127 -6.60 10.28 -7.98
C ASN A 127 -7.95 10.14 -8.71
N PRO A 128 -8.09 10.68 -9.94
CA PRO A 128 -9.38 10.93 -10.58
C PRO A 128 -10.29 9.71 -10.70
N ALA A 129 -9.73 8.51 -10.94
CA ALA A 129 -10.54 7.30 -11.03
C ALA A 129 -11.12 6.88 -9.68
N HIS A 130 -10.36 7.06 -8.58
CA HIS A 130 -10.85 6.76 -7.23
C HIS A 130 -11.82 7.83 -6.74
N LEU A 131 -11.59 9.10 -7.11
CA LEU A 131 -12.57 10.16 -6.89
C LEU A 131 -13.90 9.84 -7.59
N ALA A 132 -13.87 9.41 -8.86
CA ALA A 132 -15.06 9.01 -9.58
C ALA A 132 -15.79 7.82 -8.94
N ILE A 133 -15.07 6.87 -8.33
CA ILE A 133 -15.65 5.79 -7.53
C ILE A 133 -16.37 6.36 -6.32
N ASN A 134 -15.69 7.22 -5.55
CA ASN A 134 -16.26 7.83 -4.35
C ASN A 134 -17.53 8.62 -4.65
N GLU A 135 -17.50 9.49 -5.65
CA GLU A 135 -18.65 10.27 -6.08
C GLU A 135 -19.82 9.41 -6.60
N ALA A 136 -19.53 8.31 -7.28
CA ALA A 136 -20.55 7.38 -7.75
C ALA A 136 -21.23 6.67 -6.58
N LEU A 137 -20.45 6.21 -5.59
CA LEU A 137 -20.98 5.60 -4.37
C LEU A 137 -21.83 6.58 -3.57
N TRP A 138 -21.41 7.83 -3.44
CA TRP A 138 -22.18 8.87 -2.74
C TRP A 138 -23.50 9.21 -3.44
N ARG A 139 -23.54 9.16 -4.77
CA ARG A 139 -24.78 9.33 -5.54
C ARG A 139 -25.74 8.14 -5.40
N ILE A 140 -25.21 6.92 -5.27
CA ILE A 140 -26.02 5.70 -5.10
C ILE A 140 -26.59 5.63 -3.66
N PHE A 141 -25.82 6.10 -2.68
CA PHE A 141 -26.17 6.07 -1.25
C PHE A 141 -26.14 7.48 -0.64
N PRO A 142 -27.06 8.39 -1.02
CA PRO A 142 -26.97 9.80 -0.60
C PRO A 142 -27.12 10.01 0.90
N ASP A 143 -27.91 9.17 1.59
CA ASP A 143 -28.20 9.30 3.01
C ASP A 143 -27.13 8.60 3.90
N ASP A 144 -26.50 7.54 3.39
CA ASP A 144 -25.48 6.77 4.11
C ASP A 144 -24.41 6.24 3.14
N PRO A 145 -23.50 7.10 2.63
CA PRO A 145 -22.47 6.69 1.69
C PRO A 145 -21.41 5.79 2.35
N PRO A 146 -20.89 4.78 1.62
CA PRO A 146 -19.74 4.03 2.06
C PRO A 146 -18.51 4.93 2.20
N ARG A 147 -17.76 4.77 3.32
CA ARG A 147 -16.60 5.62 3.66
C ARG A 147 -15.26 4.91 3.53
N PHE A 148 -15.24 3.78 2.85
CA PHE A 148 -14.01 2.97 2.71
C PHE A 148 -12.82 3.78 2.22
N LEU A 149 -13.01 4.68 1.23
CA LEU A 149 -11.91 5.46 0.65
C LEU A 149 -11.33 6.53 1.60
N GLU A 150 -12.04 6.91 2.66
CA GLU A 150 -11.52 7.85 3.66
C GLU A 150 -10.25 7.30 4.35
N THR A 151 -10.14 5.99 4.54
CA THR A 151 -8.97 5.37 5.18
C THR A 151 -7.73 5.42 4.27
N PRO A 152 -7.71 4.83 3.06
CA PRO A 152 -6.51 4.83 2.22
C PRO A 152 -6.11 6.23 1.74
N TYR A 153 -7.04 7.17 1.62
CA TYR A 153 -6.78 8.54 1.16
C TYR A 153 -6.70 9.56 2.30
N GLY A 154 -6.96 9.17 3.54
CA GLY A 154 -6.91 10.05 4.73
C GLY A 154 -5.51 10.34 5.24
N TYR A 155 -4.49 9.63 4.77
CA TYR A 155 -3.10 9.80 5.18
C TYR A 155 -2.27 10.45 4.05
N HIS A 156 -2.70 11.58 3.53
CA HIS A 156 -2.05 12.28 2.41
C HIS A 156 -1.34 13.58 2.81
N ASP A 157 -1.58 14.10 4.01
CA ASP A 157 -1.00 15.35 4.49
C ASP A 157 0.51 15.18 4.75
N PRO A 158 1.39 15.91 4.02
CA PRO A 158 2.83 15.81 4.18
C PRO A 158 3.32 16.29 5.55
N GLU A 159 2.65 17.25 6.19
CA GLU A 159 3.04 17.72 7.52
C GLU A 159 2.75 16.64 8.57
N ARG A 160 1.61 15.96 8.46
CA ARG A 160 1.31 14.80 9.31
C ARG A 160 2.31 13.67 9.10
N MET A 161 2.66 13.34 7.85
CA MET A 161 3.67 12.31 7.56
C MET A 161 5.02 12.62 8.20
N ARG A 162 5.47 13.89 8.12
CA ARG A 162 6.71 14.33 8.77
C ARG A 162 6.61 14.27 10.30
N ALA A 163 5.51 14.74 10.87
CA ALA A 163 5.29 14.73 12.31
C ALA A 163 5.28 13.30 12.87
N ASP A 164 4.56 12.37 12.23
CA ASP A 164 4.50 10.97 12.66
C ASP A 164 5.87 10.29 12.55
N ALA A 165 6.61 10.52 11.47
CA ALA A 165 7.94 9.98 11.30
C ALA A 165 8.95 10.57 12.31
N ALA A 166 8.88 11.87 12.59
CA ALA A 166 9.70 12.52 13.61
C ALA A 166 9.39 11.98 15.02
N ALA A 167 8.11 11.80 15.35
CA ALA A 167 7.69 11.17 16.61
C ALA A 167 8.19 9.71 16.71
N GLY A 168 8.30 9.00 15.58
CA GLY A 168 8.90 7.68 15.48
C GLY A 168 10.43 7.66 15.59
N GLY A 169 11.12 8.83 15.61
CA GLY A 169 12.56 8.93 15.80
C GLY A 169 13.37 9.31 14.55
N PHE A 170 12.74 9.45 13.38
CA PHE A 170 13.42 9.88 12.16
C PHE A 170 13.64 11.39 12.15
N ALA A 171 14.90 11.84 12.15
CA ALA A 171 15.24 13.27 12.13
C ALA A 171 15.04 13.91 10.75
N GLU A 172 15.26 13.16 9.69
CA GLU A 172 15.14 13.62 8.31
C GLU A 172 14.20 12.72 7.53
N VAL A 173 13.21 13.33 6.89
CA VAL A 173 12.19 12.65 6.08
C VAL A 173 12.05 13.37 4.76
N ARG A 174 12.34 12.66 3.66
CA ARG A 174 12.08 13.12 2.31
C ARG A 174 10.75 12.57 1.82
N LEU A 175 9.92 13.46 1.29
CA LEU A 175 8.65 13.13 0.66
C LEU A 175 8.73 13.47 -0.83
N ASP A 176 8.55 12.47 -1.68
CA ASP A 176 8.52 12.64 -3.13
C ASP A 176 7.11 12.30 -3.65
N THR A 177 6.48 13.21 -4.38
CA THR A 177 5.24 12.88 -5.10
C THR A 177 5.58 12.10 -6.37
N VAL A 178 4.93 10.96 -6.55
CA VAL A 178 5.10 10.07 -7.70
C VAL A 178 3.76 9.88 -8.37
N CYS A 179 3.66 10.36 -9.63
CA CYS A 179 2.49 10.17 -10.47
C CYS A 179 2.80 9.07 -11.49
N LEU A 180 2.09 7.94 -11.40
CA LEU A 180 2.31 6.80 -12.29
C LEU A 180 1.01 6.39 -12.96
N GLN A 181 1.15 6.08 -14.25
CA GLN A 181 0.07 5.50 -15.01
C GLN A 181 0.02 3.98 -14.82
N THR A 182 -1.17 3.47 -14.59
CA THR A 182 -1.43 2.02 -14.51
C THR A 182 -2.62 1.66 -15.39
N HIS A 183 -2.71 0.39 -15.76
CA HIS A 183 -3.76 -0.09 -16.65
C HIS A 183 -4.52 -1.24 -15.98
N ALA A 184 -5.83 -1.22 -16.13
CA ALA A 184 -6.70 -2.36 -15.87
C ALA A 184 -7.26 -2.88 -17.19
N HIS A 185 -7.57 -4.17 -17.25
CA HIS A 185 -8.18 -4.77 -18.44
C HIS A 185 -9.46 -4.03 -18.86
N SER A 186 -10.27 -3.62 -17.88
CA SER A 186 -11.44 -2.77 -18.07
C SER A 186 -11.81 -2.03 -16.78
N ALA A 187 -12.56 -0.94 -16.90
CA ALA A 187 -13.14 -0.25 -15.76
C ALA A 187 -14.00 -1.19 -14.90
N LEU A 188 -14.76 -2.10 -15.55
CA LEU A 188 -15.56 -3.09 -14.84
C LEU A 188 -14.71 -4.07 -14.03
N SER A 189 -13.60 -4.57 -14.57
CA SER A 189 -12.72 -5.49 -13.84
C SER A 189 -12.03 -4.81 -12.66
N LEU A 190 -11.63 -3.54 -12.83
CA LEU A 190 -11.05 -2.72 -11.78
C LEU A 190 -12.03 -2.55 -10.61
N VAL A 191 -13.24 -2.05 -10.90
CA VAL A 191 -14.26 -1.79 -9.88
C VAL A 191 -14.71 -3.09 -9.21
N ARG A 192 -14.86 -4.19 -9.96
CA ARG A 192 -15.16 -5.50 -9.39
C ARG A 192 -14.08 -5.96 -8.41
N GLY A 193 -12.81 -5.76 -8.75
CA GLY A 193 -11.70 -6.05 -7.83
C GLY A 193 -11.77 -5.21 -6.56
N MET A 194 -12.08 -3.94 -6.68
CA MET A 194 -12.22 -3.04 -5.53
C MET A 194 -13.44 -3.41 -4.67
N VAL A 195 -14.59 -3.59 -5.27
CA VAL A 195 -15.84 -3.93 -4.55
C VAL A 195 -15.71 -5.27 -3.82
N ARG A 196 -15.08 -6.28 -4.43
CA ARG A 196 -15.01 -7.64 -3.83
C ARG A 196 -13.74 -7.90 -3.04
N GLY A 197 -12.66 -7.19 -3.33
CA GLY A 197 -11.34 -7.42 -2.76
C GLY A 197 -10.97 -6.49 -1.59
N THR A 198 -11.89 -5.63 -1.15
CA THR A 198 -11.65 -4.67 -0.07
C THR A 198 -12.81 -4.68 0.93
N PRO A 199 -12.68 -4.04 2.10
CA PRO A 199 -13.77 -3.86 3.07
C PRO A 199 -15.01 -3.15 2.52
N LEU A 200 -14.94 -2.54 1.35
CA LEU A 200 -16.09 -1.94 0.67
C LEU A 200 -17.24 -2.94 0.48
N SER A 201 -16.93 -4.22 0.20
CA SER A 201 -17.96 -5.27 0.08
C SER A 201 -18.82 -5.40 1.33
N HIS A 202 -18.20 -5.32 2.51
CA HIS A 202 -18.92 -5.38 3.79
C HIS A 202 -19.83 -4.17 3.96
N GLN A 203 -19.31 -2.96 3.75
CA GLN A 203 -20.11 -1.73 3.84
C GLN A 203 -21.30 -1.70 2.86
N LEU A 204 -21.12 -2.26 1.65
CA LEU A 204 -22.22 -2.36 0.69
C LEU A 204 -23.26 -3.42 1.09
N ASN A 205 -22.83 -4.56 1.62
CA ASN A 205 -23.74 -5.61 2.10
C ASN A 205 -24.58 -5.14 3.30
N GLU A 206 -24.00 -4.39 4.23
CA GLU A 206 -24.73 -3.78 5.35
C GLU A 206 -25.85 -2.85 4.90
N ARG A 207 -25.71 -2.25 3.72
CA ARG A 207 -26.72 -1.39 3.08
C ARG A 207 -27.72 -2.17 2.20
N GLY A 208 -27.63 -3.50 2.18
CA GLY A 208 -28.49 -4.35 1.34
C GLY A 208 -28.28 -4.16 -0.16
N ALA A 209 -27.10 -3.69 -0.58
CA ALA A 209 -26.81 -3.37 -1.96
C ALA A 209 -26.64 -4.62 -2.84
N ASP A 210 -27.16 -4.58 -4.06
CA ASP A 210 -26.77 -5.51 -5.11
C ASP A 210 -25.38 -5.14 -5.63
N LEU A 211 -24.37 -5.92 -5.20
CA LEU A 211 -22.97 -5.67 -5.54
C LEU A 211 -22.70 -5.61 -7.05
N GLU A 212 -23.42 -6.42 -7.86
CA GLU A 212 -23.24 -6.40 -9.31
C GLU A 212 -23.83 -5.14 -9.95
N SER A 213 -24.97 -4.66 -9.46
CA SER A 213 -25.55 -3.40 -9.91
C SER A 213 -24.66 -2.21 -9.55
N VAL A 214 -24.23 -2.12 -8.29
CA VAL A 214 -23.30 -1.08 -7.82
C VAL A 214 -21.99 -1.13 -8.62
N THR A 215 -21.42 -2.33 -8.85
CA THR A 215 -20.19 -2.48 -9.64
C THR A 215 -20.36 -1.93 -11.05
N ARG A 216 -21.47 -2.20 -11.73
CA ARG A 216 -21.73 -1.67 -13.08
C ARG A 216 -21.88 -0.16 -13.11
N ASP A 217 -22.60 0.41 -12.15
CA ASP A 217 -22.84 1.85 -12.09
C ASP A 217 -21.56 2.63 -11.79
N VAL A 218 -20.78 2.17 -10.82
CA VAL A 218 -19.45 2.74 -10.50
C VAL A 218 -18.49 2.57 -11.67
N ALA A 219 -18.49 1.41 -12.35
CA ALA A 219 -17.63 1.19 -13.52
C ALA A 219 -17.92 2.16 -14.66
N ARG A 220 -19.18 2.57 -14.87
CA ARG A 220 -19.52 3.61 -15.85
C ARG A 220 -18.94 4.97 -15.48
N ALA A 221 -18.86 5.31 -14.20
CA ALA A 221 -18.22 6.53 -13.75
C ALA A 221 -16.69 6.49 -13.99
N VAL A 222 -16.04 5.40 -13.63
CA VAL A 222 -14.61 5.19 -13.87
C VAL A 222 -14.27 5.19 -15.37
N ALA A 223 -15.13 4.58 -16.20
CA ALA A 223 -14.92 4.54 -17.66
C ALA A 223 -14.93 5.92 -18.32
N ARG A 224 -15.60 6.92 -17.74
CA ARG A 224 -15.57 8.31 -18.25
C ARG A 224 -14.22 8.98 -18.00
N VAL A 225 -13.47 8.54 -17.00
CA VAL A 225 -12.18 9.10 -16.61
C VAL A 225 -11.04 8.33 -17.28
N GLY A 226 -11.04 7.00 -17.18
CA GLY A 226 -9.92 6.15 -17.58
C GLY A 226 -10.17 5.30 -18.84
N GLY A 227 -11.34 5.42 -19.46
CA GLY A 227 -11.73 4.56 -20.59
C GLY A 227 -12.36 3.23 -20.15
N SER A 228 -13.10 2.61 -21.06
CA SER A 228 -13.85 1.38 -20.75
C SER A 228 -12.97 0.14 -20.75
N ALA A 229 -12.14 -0.05 -21.82
CA ALA A 229 -11.24 -1.18 -22.00
C ALA A 229 -10.22 -0.88 -23.13
N PRO A 230 -8.91 -0.80 -22.87
CA PRO A 230 -8.33 -0.80 -21.53
C PRO A 230 -8.76 0.41 -20.71
N CYS A 231 -8.72 0.29 -19.37
CA CYS A 231 -8.92 1.40 -18.47
C CYS A 231 -7.56 1.88 -17.98
N THR A 232 -7.23 3.13 -18.25
CA THR A 232 -5.97 3.76 -17.86
C THR A 232 -6.21 4.65 -16.65
N LEU A 233 -5.37 4.53 -15.64
CA LEU A 233 -5.48 5.27 -14.39
C LEU A 233 -4.21 6.08 -14.20
N ASP A 234 -4.35 7.38 -14.06
CA ASP A 234 -3.30 8.24 -13.54
C ASP A 234 -3.49 8.33 -12.03
N LEU A 235 -2.49 7.86 -11.29
CA LEU A 235 -2.55 7.79 -9.83
C LEU A 235 -1.37 8.53 -9.23
N ALA A 236 -1.61 9.21 -8.11
CA ALA A 236 -0.59 9.93 -7.36
C ALA A 236 -0.39 9.29 -5.98
N ALA A 237 0.87 9.16 -5.59
CA ALA A 237 1.28 8.68 -4.27
C ALA A 237 2.45 9.50 -3.75
N THR A 238 2.57 9.59 -2.43
CA THR A 238 3.73 10.15 -1.74
C THR A 238 4.67 9.00 -1.36
N VAL A 239 5.92 9.05 -1.79
CA VAL A 239 6.99 8.16 -1.33
C VAL A 239 7.71 8.83 -0.17
N ILE A 240 7.77 8.11 0.94
CA ILE A 240 8.42 8.50 2.19
C ILE A 240 9.77 7.80 2.24
N THR A 241 10.85 8.55 2.31
CA THR A 241 12.21 8.04 2.53
C THR A 241 12.75 8.65 3.80
N ALA A 242 13.15 7.80 4.75
CA ALA A 242 13.74 8.24 6.02
C ALA A 242 14.95 7.38 6.38
N THR A 243 15.96 7.97 7.03
CA THR A 243 17.20 7.28 7.43
C THR A 243 17.33 7.31 8.94
N ARG A 244 17.72 6.17 9.54
CA ARG A 244 18.00 6.07 10.97
C ARG A 244 19.35 6.66 11.34
#